data_cea4d81a4bbc36dc4e93f56c5c82d1d5
#
_entry.id   cea4d81a4bbc36dc4e93f56c5c82d1d5
#
_cell.length_a   1.000
_cell.length_b   1.000
_cell.length_c   1.000
_cell.angle_alpha   90.00
_cell.angle_beta   90.00
_cell.angle_gamma   90.00
#
_symmetry.space_group_name_H-M   'P 1'
#
loop_
_entity.id
_entity.type
_entity.pdbx_description
1 polymer ?
#
loop_
_entity_poly.entity_id
_entity_poly.type
_entity_poly.pdbx_seq_one_letter_code
_entity_poly.pdbx_strand_id
1 'polypeptide(L)' 'MRSTKFKNYEDLPLTLTAPEVGEALGISRASAYELVRSKDFPSIQIGARIIVPKDKLIAWINEQVEVNG' A
#
# COMPACT_ATOMS: atom_id res chain seq x y z
N MET A 1 -1.40 6.19 20.12
CA MET A 1 -1.88 6.12 18.73
C MET A 1 -0.77 6.52 17.78
N ARG A 2 -0.59 5.74 16.74
CA ARG A 2 0.42 6.06 15.75
C ARG A 2 -0.08 7.13 14.79
N SER A 3 0.72 8.16 14.57
CA SER A 3 0.38 9.15 13.57
C SER A 3 1.04 8.75 12.25
N THR A 4 0.36 9.03 11.14
CA THR A 4 0.88 8.78 9.82
C THR A 4 0.84 10.08 9.03
N LYS A 5 1.76 10.25 8.09
CA LYS A 5 1.77 11.44 7.27
C LYS A 5 0.68 11.42 6.20
N PHE A 6 0.05 10.27 5.98
CA PHE A 6 -1.02 10.15 5.00
C PHE A 6 -2.37 10.12 5.73
N LYS A 7 -3.13 11.20 5.63
CA LYS A 7 -4.40 11.32 6.33
C LYS A 7 -5.59 11.06 5.42
N ASN A 8 -5.39 11.16 4.12
CA ASN A 8 -6.44 10.85 3.16
C ASN A 8 -5.76 10.46 1.85
N TYR A 9 -6.58 9.99 0.91
CA TYR A 9 -6.05 9.49 -0.35
C TYR A 9 -5.29 10.54 -1.14
N GLU A 10 -5.68 11.80 -1.01
CA GLU A 10 -5.04 12.87 -1.75
C GLU A 10 -3.60 13.11 -1.29
N ASP A 11 -3.28 12.71 -0.07
CA ASP A 11 -1.94 12.88 0.46
C ASP A 11 -0.96 11.84 -0.09
N LEU A 12 -1.47 10.80 -0.72
CA LEU A 12 -0.61 9.72 -1.23
C LEU A 12 0.12 10.16 -2.49
N PRO A 13 1.40 9.81 -2.64
CA PRO A 13 2.11 10.10 -3.87
C PRO A 13 1.58 9.22 -5.01
N LEU A 14 1.93 9.57 -6.22
CA LEU A 14 1.47 8.85 -7.42
C LEU A 14 1.83 7.36 -7.33
N THR A 15 3.02 7.05 -6.85
CA THR A 15 3.44 5.69 -6.60
C THR A 15 4.03 5.61 -5.20
N LEU A 16 3.88 4.47 -4.55
CA LEU A 16 4.33 4.27 -3.19
C LEU A 16 5.38 3.17 -3.11
N THR A 17 6.33 3.35 -2.20
CA THR A 17 7.27 2.29 -1.84
C THR A 17 6.61 1.40 -0.79
N ALA A 18 7.24 0.26 -0.47
CA ALA A 18 6.71 -0.62 0.57
C ALA A 18 6.57 0.08 1.91
N PRO A 19 7.59 0.83 2.39
CA PRO A 19 7.41 1.57 3.65
C PRO A 19 6.26 2.56 3.61
N GLU A 20 6.05 3.21 2.47
CA GLU A 20 4.95 4.17 2.34
C GLU A 20 3.60 3.46 2.35
N VAL A 21 3.51 2.28 1.77
CA VAL A 21 2.29 1.47 1.86
C VAL A 21 2.03 1.13 3.33
N GLY A 22 3.08 0.79 4.07
CA GLY A 22 2.94 0.49 5.49
C GLY A 22 2.40 1.68 6.26
N GLU A 23 2.89 2.88 5.97
CA GLU A 23 2.39 4.09 6.62
C GLU A 23 0.93 4.35 6.25
N ALA A 24 0.59 4.17 4.98
CA ALA A 24 -0.77 4.42 4.53
C ALA A 24 -1.76 3.46 5.17
N LEU A 25 -1.37 2.20 5.34
CA LEU A 25 -2.25 1.19 5.90
C LEU A 25 -2.15 1.07 7.42
N GLY A 26 -1.16 1.73 8.03
CA GLY A 26 -0.97 1.65 9.47
C GLY A 26 -0.42 0.31 9.93
N ILE A 27 0.40 -0.33 9.11
CA ILE A 27 1.02 -1.62 9.46
C ILE A 27 2.52 -1.45 9.54
N SER A 28 3.18 -2.45 10.10
CA SER A 28 4.63 -2.41 10.26
C SER A 28 5.32 -2.49 8.90
N ARG A 29 6.58 -2.06 8.87
CA ARG A 29 7.37 -2.12 7.65
C ARG A 29 7.52 -3.56 7.17
N ALA A 30 7.76 -4.49 8.09
CA ALA A 30 7.89 -5.90 7.73
C ALA A 30 6.62 -6.43 7.09
N SER A 31 5.47 -6.10 7.68
CA SER A 31 4.19 -6.52 7.12
C SER A 31 3.95 -5.90 5.75
N ALA A 32 4.37 -4.65 5.57
CA ALA A 32 4.21 -3.99 4.29
C ALA A 32 5.03 -4.68 3.20
N TYR A 33 6.27 -5.08 3.52
CA TYR A 33 7.09 -5.79 2.55
C TYR A 33 6.48 -7.13 2.17
N GLU A 34 5.94 -7.84 3.15
CA GLU A 34 5.27 -9.10 2.85
C GLU A 34 4.05 -8.88 1.95
N LEU A 35 3.30 -7.84 2.25
CA LEU A 35 2.09 -7.55 1.49
C LEU A 35 2.40 -7.21 0.03
N VAL A 36 3.37 -6.32 -0.20
CA VAL A 36 3.65 -5.91 -1.57
C VAL A 36 4.29 -7.02 -2.41
N ARG A 37 4.79 -8.05 -1.75
CA ARG A 37 5.35 -9.21 -2.45
C ARG A 37 4.33 -10.29 -2.72
N SER A 38 3.15 -10.17 -2.16
CA SER A 38 2.12 -11.19 -2.35
C SER A 38 1.57 -11.11 -3.77
N LYS A 39 1.09 -12.24 -4.25
CA LYS A 39 0.59 -12.34 -5.63
C LYS A 39 -0.60 -11.45 -5.90
N ASP A 40 -1.45 -11.31 -4.90
CA ASP A 40 -2.72 -10.63 -5.11
C ASP A 40 -2.63 -9.13 -4.94
N PHE A 41 -1.47 -8.63 -4.54
CA PHE A 41 -1.31 -7.21 -4.29
C PHE A 41 -0.83 -6.50 -5.56
N PRO A 42 -1.40 -5.34 -5.90
CA PRO A 42 -1.07 -4.65 -7.15
C PRO A 42 0.25 -3.89 -7.03
N SER A 43 1.34 -4.57 -7.26
CA SER A 43 2.66 -3.95 -7.22
C SER A 43 3.39 -4.17 -8.53
N ILE A 44 4.36 -3.30 -8.79
CA ILE A 44 5.22 -3.39 -9.98
C ILE A 44 6.64 -3.50 -9.50
N GLN A 45 7.36 -4.49 -10.02
CA GLN A 45 8.77 -4.64 -9.67
C GLN A 45 9.63 -4.13 -10.82
N ILE A 46 10.49 -3.17 -10.50
CA ILE A 46 11.42 -2.60 -11.48
C ILE A 46 12.81 -2.77 -10.90
N GLY A 47 13.57 -3.72 -11.46
CA GLY A 47 14.86 -4.07 -10.91
C GLY A 47 14.69 -4.57 -9.47
N ALA A 48 15.39 -3.92 -8.55
CA ALA A 48 15.30 -4.28 -7.13
C ALA A 48 14.21 -3.51 -6.40
N ARG A 49 13.48 -2.64 -7.09
CA ARG A 49 12.49 -1.79 -6.44
C ARG A 49 11.09 -2.32 -6.68
N ILE A 50 10.29 -2.21 -5.63
CA ILE A 50 8.87 -2.55 -5.72
C ILE A 50 8.09 -1.26 -5.50
N ILE A 51 7.23 -0.91 -6.44
CA ILE A 51 6.40 0.28 -6.34
C ILE A 51 4.94 -0.09 -6.52
N VAL A 52 4.08 0.70 -5.89
CA VAL A 52 2.64 0.45 -5.90
C VAL A 52 1.94 1.70 -6.41
N PRO A 53 1.25 1.62 -7.56
CA PRO A 53 0.50 2.79 -8.05
C PRO A 53 -0.61 3.15 -7.08
N LYS A 54 -0.78 4.44 -6.85
CA LYS A 54 -1.76 4.94 -5.88
C LYS A 54 -3.16 4.46 -6.18
N ASP A 55 -3.60 4.60 -7.42
CA ASP A 55 -4.97 4.24 -7.77
C ASP A 55 -5.21 2.74 -7.62
N LYS A 56 -4.19 1.93 -7.86
CA LYS A 56 -4.31 0.49 -7.68
C LYS A 56 -4.38 0.11 -6.21
N LEU A 57 -3.63 0.83 -5.38
CA LEU A 57 -3.70 0.61 -3.93
C LEU A 57 -5.09 0.92 -3.41
N ILE A 58 -5.67 2.04 -3.84
CA ILE A 58 -7.01 2.43 -3.41
C ILE A 58 -8.04 1.39 -3.85
N ALA A 59 -7.93 0.92 -5.09
CA ALA A 59 -8.85 -0.10 -5.60
C ALA A 59 -8.72 -1.39 -4.80
N TRP A 60 -7.48 -1.76 -4.45
CA TRP A 60 -7.24 -2.96 -3.65
C TRP A 60 -7.88 -2.83 -2.26
N ILE A 61 -7.73 -1.67 -1.64
CA ILE A 61 -8.32 -1.44 -0.33
C ILE A 61 -9.84 -1.60 -0.39
N ASN A 62 -10.47 -0.99 -1.38
CA ASN A 62 -11.92 -1.08 -1.54
C ASN A 62 -12.37 -2.52 -1.76
N GLU A 63 -11.59 -3.26 -2.52
CA GLU A 63 -11.89 -4.66 -2.78
C GLU A 63 -11.85 -5.48 -1.50
N GLN A 64 -10.88 -5.22 -0.64
CA GLN A 64 -10.77 -5.95 0.62
C GLN A 64 -11.96 -5.69 1.52
N VAL A 65 -12.46 -4.47 1.54
CA VAL A 65 -13.64 -4.14 2.33
C VAL A 65 -14.85 -4.94 1.85
N GLU A 66 -15.04 -5.05 0.53
CA GLU A 66 -16.16 -5.78 -0.02
C GLU A 66 -16.06 -7.28 0.25
N VAL A 67 -14.84 -7.82 0.15
CA VAL A 67 -14.63 -9.25 0.36
C VAL A 67 -14.82 -9.62 1.83
N ASN A 68 -14.34 -8.77 2.73
CA ASN A 68 -14.34 -9.06 4.15
C ASN A 68 -15.52 -8.43 4.90
N GLY A 69 -16.24 -7.56 4.24
CA GLY A 69 -17.39 -6.89 4.85
C GLY A 69 -18.67 -7.69 4.74
#